data_8f7e049e591df726e4775f7d40740ade
#
_entry.id   8f7e049e591df726e4775f7d40740ade
#
_cell.length_a   1.000
_cell.length_b   1.000
_cell.length_c   1.000
_cell.angle_alpha   90.00
_cell.angle_beta   90.00
_cell.angle_gamma   90.00
#
_symmetry.space_group_name_H-M   'P 1'
#
loop_
_entity.id
_entity.type
_entity.pdbx_description
1 polymer ?
#
loop_
_entity_poly.entity_id
_entity_poly.type
_entity_poly.pdbx_seq_one_letter_code
_entity_poly.pdbx_strand_id
1 'polypeptide(L)'
;MQYVRVFSLSLSLLLAGCSVVSKTEQPAAPFRIADSLFDHNQPNTLGLTKPAAINHHQVFKAQAGHAQYNHGAVLFPFKGKLFIQWQSSQRDEDAPETKILFSHSNNGSHWSQPQTLVAARADALVTNGGWWSDGETLIAYINVWPHGMQPKGGYVEYITSRDGNHWSAPQRVIDHNGQAVNGVIEQDLKQLPNGRILTAIHQQPGLIATPFYTDDKKGLSGWTPGVMENLPHQPGISRELEPSWFLTAAKNPVMVFRDQASSFRVLASTSSDNGKTWSIPMATNMPDSRAKQSAGNLPDGRAFLINNPSGTKTRTPLTITLSRDGELFDRAFLLRSEKELPPMLYEGKYKRIGYSYPKSIVWNNQVWVSYAVNKEDIEVTSIPIDAL
;
A
#
# COMPACT_ATOMS: atom_id res chain seq x y z
N MET A 1 -90.70 36.30 -20.50
CA MET A 1 -89.67 35.32 -20.80
C MET A 1 -88.44 35.59 -19.95
N GLN A 2 -88.32 34.83 -18.82
CA GLN A 2 -87.25 34.97 -17.83
C GLN A 2 -86.22 33.90 -18.11
N TYR A 3 -84.99 34.32 -18.31
CA TYR A 3 -83.86 33.40 -18.41
C TYR A 3 -83.25 33.18 -17.04
N VAL A 4 -83.26 31.90 -16.55
CA VAL A 4 -82.61 31.46 -15.33
C VAL A 4 -81.15 31.08 -15.73
N ARG A 5 -80.16 31.75 -15.10
CA ARG A 5 -78.74 31.36 -15.21
C ARG A 5 -78.41 30.42 -14.06
N VAL A 6 -78.00 29.21 -14.38
CA VAL A 6 -77.46 28.24 -13.45
C VAL A 6 -75.94 28.49 -13.34
N PHE A 7 -75.47 28.77 -12.12
CA PHE A 7 -74.04 28.84 -11.81
C PHE A 7 -73.57 27.43 -11.35
N SER A 8 -72.65 26.84 -12.10
CA SER A 8 -71.94 25.63 -11.70
C SER A 8 -70.69 26.02 -10.91
N LEU A 9 -70.62 25.61 -9.62
CA LEU A 9 -69.43 25.76 -8.80
C LEU A 9 -68.56 24.53 -9.01
N SER A 10 -67.40 24.70 -9.66
CA SER A 10 -66.36 23.64 -9.80
C SER A 10 -65.45 23.71 -8.58
N LEU A 11 -65.49 22.67 -7.75
CA LEU A 11 -64.61 22.49 -6.60
C LEU A 11 -63.32 21.79 -7.07
N SER A 12 -62.20 22.55 -7.18
CA SER A 12 -60.90 21.98 -7.52
C SER A 12 -60.23 21.50 -6.25
N LEU A 13 -60.13 20.16 -6.06
CA LEU A 13 -59.28 19.52 -5.02
C LEU A 13 -57.81 19.67 -5.43
N LEU A 14 -57.05 20.46 -4.68
CA LEU A 14 -55.60 20.50 -4.73
C LEU A 14 -55.07 19.32 -3.90
N LEU A 15 -54.66 18.25 -4.56
CA LEU A 15 -53.85 17.17 -3.94
C LEU A 15 -52.41 17.68 -3.78
N ALA A 16 -52.02 18.09 -2.58
CA ALA A 16 -50.66 18.34 -2.19
C ALA A 16 -49.91 17.01 -2.09
N GLY A 17 -49.23 16.61 -3.19
CA GLY A 17 -48.34 15.47 -3.16
C GLY A 17 -47.07 15.84 -2.39
N CYS A 18 -46.93 15.34 -1.14
CA CYS A 18 -45.64 15.32 -0.46
C CYS A 18 -44.72 14.35 -1.19
N SER A 19 -43.85 14.87 -2.05
CA SER A 19 -42.69 14.12 -2.54
C SER A 19 -41.73 13.94 -1.36
N VAL A 20 -41.69 12.74 -0.82
CA VAL A 20 -40.62 12.29 0.08
C VAL A 20 -39.36 12.19 -0.80
N VAL A 21 -38.52 13.21 -0.79
CA VAL A 21 -37.17 13.12 -1.30
C VAL A 21 -36.43 12.16 -0.37
N SER A 22 -36.34 10.90 -0.77
CA SER A 22 -35.44 9.97 -0.10
C SER A 22 -34.03 10.57 -0.24
N LYS A 23 -33.45 11.02 0.87
CA LYS A 23 -32.01 11.28 0.92
C LYS A 23 -31.35 9.94 0.57
N THR A 24 -30.84 9.81 -0.62
CA THR A 24 -29.87 8.75 -0.93
C THR A 24 -28.71 8.97 0.03
N GLU A 25 -28.63 8.15 1.08
CA GLU A 25 -27.44 8.12 1.93
C GLU A 25 -26.24 7.89 1.02
N GLN A 26 -25.29 8.82 1.04
CA GLN A 26 -24.03 8.59 0.35
C GLN A 26 -23.41 7.34 0.99
N PRO A 27 -22.89 6.40 0.16
CA PRO A 27 -22.24 5.22 0.69
C PRO A 27 -21.16 5.62 1.68
N ALA A 28 -21.10 4.95 2.82
CA ALA A 28 -20.09 5.20 3.83
C ALA A 28 -18.73 4.65 3.34
N ALA A 29 -17.63 5.27 3.77
CA ALA A 29 -16.29 4.75 3.50
C ALA A 29 -16.16 3.32 4.05
N PRO A 30 -15.37 2.42 3.40
CA PRO A 30 -15.25 1.02 3.80
C PRO A 30 -14.80 0.79 5.24
N PHE A 31 -14.11 1.77 5.82
CA PHE A 31 -13.74 1.77 7.24
C PHE A 31 -13.65 3.19 7.80
N ARG A 32 -13.61 3.29 9.12
CA ARG A 32 -13.37 4.53 9.86
C ARG A 32 -12.48 4.28 11.07
N ILE A 33 -11.90 5.35 11.61
CA ILE A 33 -11.22 5.31 12.93
C ILE A 33 -12.13 5.92 13.99
N ALA A 34 -11.89 5.53 15.24
CA ALA A 34 -12.54 6.16 16.40
C ALA A 34 -12.12 7.64 16.53
N ASP A 35 -13.05 8.52 16.89
CA ASP A 35 -12.83 9.98 16.88
C ASP A 35 -11.68 10.46 17.78
N SER A 36 -11.42 9.75 18.88
CA SER A 36 -10.38 10.08 19.86
C SER A 36 -9.09 9.23 19.69
N LEU A 37 -8.92 8.54 18.57
CA LEU A 37 -7.81 7.59 18.40
C LEU A 37 -6.44 8.29 18.41
N PHE A 38 -6.36 9.52 17.88
CA PHE A 38 -5.14 10.31 17.80
C PHE A 38 -5.30 11.67 18.48
N ASP A 39 -4.34 12.02 19.36
CA ASP A 39 -4.25 13.36 19.96
C ASP A 39 -3.30 14.24 19.13
N HIS A 40 -3.85 15.05 18.26
CA HIS A 40 -3.08 15.96 17.41
C HIS A 40 -2.41 17.12 18.15
N ASN A 41 -2.69 17.32 19.45
CA ASN A 41 -1.94 18.27 20.30
C ASN A 41 -0.58 17.69 20.72
N GLN A 42 -0.35 16.40 20.49
CA GLN A 42 0.92 15.70 20.74
C GLN A 42 1.52 15.18 19.42
N PRO A 43 1.95 16.03 18.49
CA PRO A 43 2.29 15.61 17.12
C PRO A 43 3.41 14.56 17.04
N ASN A 44 4.32 14.52 18.01
CA ASN A 44 5.45 13.56 18.03
C ASN A 44 5.03 12.11 18.32
N THR A 45 3.92 11.91 19.03
CA THR A 45 3.44 10.58 19.45
C THR A 45 1.96 10.36 19.15
N LEU A 46 1.21 11.42 18.86
CA LEU A 46 -0.26 11.42 18.73
C LEU A 46 -0.97 10.86 19.99
N GLY A 47 -0.36 11.05 21.17
CA GLY A 47 -0.86 10.52 22.44
C GLY A 47 -0.68 9.00 22.61
N LEU A 48 -0.01 8.34 21.68
CA LEU A 48 0.14 6.89 21.66
C LEU A 48 1.35 6.42 22.49
N THR A 49 1.24 5.19 23.00
CA THR A 49 2.32 4.46 23.67
C THR A 49 2.86 3.36 22.76
N LYS A 50 4.09 2.93 23.01
CA LYS A 50 4.69 1.80 22.31
C LYS A 50 4.11 0.48 22.79
N PRO A 51 4.01 -0.54 21.91
CA PRO A 51 3.72 -1.90 22.33
C PRO A 51 4.83 -2.45 23.26
N ALA A 52 4.49 -3.36 24.13
CA ALA A 52 5.50 -4.07 24.92
C ALA A 52 6.45 -4.87 24.01
N ALA A 53 7.72 -4.97 24.41
CA ALA A 53 8.74 -5.76 23.71
C ALA A 53 8.92 -5.42 22.21
N ILE A 54 8.60 -4.19 21.81
CA ILE A 54 8.94 -3.69 20.47
C ILE A 54 10.46 -3.58 20.31
N ASN A 55 10.98 -4.05 19.18
CA ASN A 55 12.42 -3.97 18.87
C ASN A 55 12.63 -3.33 17.48
N HIS A 56 13.77 -2.65 17.34
CA HIS A 56 14.18 -2.02 16.08
C HIS A 56 15.55 -2.57 15.67
N HIS A 57 15.69 -2.92 14.39
CA HIS A 57 16.91 -3.51 13.85
C HIS A 57 17.31 -2.78 12.58
N GLN A 58 18.60 -2.44 12.48
CA GLN A 58 19.15 -1.86 11.27
C GLN A 58 19.48 -2.97 10.27
N VAL A 59 18.95 -2.84 9.06
CA VAL A 59 19.24 -3.74 7.94
C VAL A 59 20.39 -3.18 7.11
N PHE A 60 20.32 -1.88 6.82
CA PHE A 60 21.32 -1.18 6.01
C PHE A 60 21.49 0.25 6.48
N LYS A 61 22.74 0.71 6.54
CA LYS A 61 23.09 2.10 6.82
C LYS A 61 23.69 2.74 5.58
N ALA A 62 23.18 3.92 5.22
CA ALA A 62 23.69 4.71 4.11
C ALA A 62 25.17 5.05 4.30
N GLN A 63 25.93 5.09 3.20
CA GLN A 63 27.36 5.30 3.19
C GLN A 63 27.75 6.50 2.34
N ALA A 64 28.71 7.28 2.81
CA ALA A 64 29.24 8.40 2.08
C ALA A 64 29.82 7.98 0.73
N GLY A 65 29.51 8.72 -0.33
CA GLY A 65 30.00 8.45 -1.69
C GLY A 65 29.27 7.34 -2.47
N HIS A 66 28.44 6.52 -1.82
CA HIS A 66 27.61 5.49 -2.46
C HIS A 66 26.42 5.12 -1.58
N ALA A 67 25.36 4.60 -2.20
CA ALA A 67 24.18 4.10 -1.50
C ALA A 67 23.63 5.07 -0.45
N GLN A 68 23.60 6.38 -0.76
CA GLN A 68 23.07 7.40 0.11
C GLN A 68 21.54 7.49 0.06
N TYR A 69 20.92 6.95 -1.00
CA TYR A 69 19.48 6.81 -1.15
C TYR A 69 19.08 5.34 -1.08
N ASN A 70 18.21 5.00 -0.14
CA ASN A 70 17.65 3.65 0.02
C ASN A 70 16.17 3.76 0.37
N HIS A 71 15.29 3.02 -0.35
CA HIS A 71 13.87 3.21 -0.21
C HIS A 71 13.03 1.99 -0.64
N GLY A 72 11.75 1.98 -0.22
CA GLY A 72 10.77 1.00 -0.67
C GLY A 72 11.08 -0.43 -0.20
N ALA A 73 11.59 -0.60 1.02
CA ALA A 73 11.97 -1.90 1.56
C ALA A 73 10.76 -2.83 1.75
N VAL A 74 10.86 -4.08 1.29
CA VAL A 74 9.80 -5.09 1.35
C VAL A 74 10.31 -6.38 1.94
N LEU A 75 9.67 -6.85 3.01
CA LEU A 75 9.94 -8.11 3.70
C LEU A 75 9.15 -9.27 3.09
N PHE A 76 9.73 -10.48 3.17
CA PHE A 76 9.03 -11.71 2.84
C PHE A 76 9.68 -12.95 3.49
N PRO A 77 8.92 -13.87 4.10
CA PRO A 77 9.45 -15.10 4.66
C PRO A 77 9.59 -16.18 3.58
N PHE A 78 10.73 -16.83 3.53
CA PHE A 78 10.96 -17.96 2.63
C PHE A 78 11.91 -18.99 3.26
N LYS A 79 11.50 -20.26 3.31
CA LYS A 79 12.28 -21.39 3.84
C LYS A 79 12.97 -21.09 5.17
N GLY A 80 12.18 -20.58 6.13
CA GLY A 80 12.65 -20.30 7.51
C GLY A 80 13.50 -19.03 7.66
N LYS A 81 13.75 -18.27 6.60
CA LYS A 81 14.45 -16.99 6.61
C LYS A 81 13.50 -15.85 6.28
N LEU A 82 13.84 -14.66 6.75
CA LEU A 82 13.20 -13.41 6.35
C LEU A 82 14.09 -12.73 5.31
N PHE A 83 13.54 -12.47 4.12
CA PHE A 83 14.17 -11.73 3.04
C PHE A 83 13.69 -10.29 3.02
N ILE A 84 14.54 -9.37 2.59
CA ILE A 84 14.19 -7.96 2.38
C ILE A 84 14.85 -7.49 1.09
N GLN A 85 14.12 -6.72 0.27
CA GLN A 85 14.68 -6.04 -0.89
C GLN A 85 14.32 -4.55 -0.84
N TRP A 86 15.17 -3.72 -1.43
CA TRP A 86 14.94 -2.28 -1.53
C TRP A 86 15.67 -1.69 -2.75
N GLN A 87 15.19 -0.56 -3.23
CA GLN A 87 15.89 0.21 -4.25
C GLN A 87 16.99 1.07 -3.61
N SER A 88 18.13 1.17 -4.28
CA SER A 88 19.30 1.92 -3.81
C SER A 88 19.95 2.67 -4.96
N SER A 89 20.34 3.92 -4.73
CA SER A 89 21.12 4.72 -5.66
C SER A 89 22.25 5.46 -4.92
N GLN A 90 23.13 6.08 -5.68
CA GLN A 90 24.24 6.81 -5.12
C GLN A 90 23.78 7.97 -4.24
N ARG A 91 22.73 8.73 -4.67
CA ARG A 91 22.29 9.94 -3.97
C ARG A 91 20.78 10.21 -4.08
N ASP A 92 20.23 10.15 -5.28
CA ASP A 92 18.93 10.70 -5.63
C ASP A 92 17.89 9.61 -5.87
N GLU A 93 16.61 9.91 -5.59
CA GLU A 93 15.50 9.09 -6.07
C GLU A 93 15.39 9.20 -7.59
N ASP A 94 15.04 8.10 -8.25
CA ASP A 94 14.93 7.99 -9.71
C ASP A 94 16.27 8.25 -10.44
N ALA A 95 17.41 8.05 -9.79
CA ALA A 95 18.71 8.14 -10.44
C ALA A 95 18.94 6.97 -11.42
N PRO A 96 19.60 7.21 -12.57
CA PRO A 96 19.75 6.17 -13.61
C PRO A 96 20.56 4.95 -13.14
N GLU A 97 21.44 5.11 -12.15
CA GLU A 97 22.22 4.02 -11.55
C GLU A 97 21.48 3.27 -10.43
N THR A 98 20.18 3.52 -10.26
CA THR A 98 19.37 2.81 -9.27
C THR A 98 19.38 1.31 -9.53
N LYS A 99 19.67 0.54 -8.49
CA LYS A 99 19.69 -0.92 -8.45
C LYS A 99 18.78 -1.44 -7.34
N ILE A 100 18.43 -2.72 -7.40
CA ILE A 100 17.72 -3.39 -6.32
C ILE A 100 18.73 -4.20 -5.51
N LEU A 101 18.78 -3.92 -4.22
CA LEU A 101 19.56 -4.68 -3.24
C LEU A 101 18.63 -5.62 -2.47
N PHE A 102 19.21 -6.70 -1.91
CA PHE A 102 18.52 -7.58 -0.98
C PHE A 102 19.46 -8.07 0.11
N SER A 103 18.85 -8.49 1.21
CA SER A 103 19.49 -9.12 2.35
C SER A 103 18.56 -10.19 2.91
N HIS A 104 19.08 -11.09 3.75
CA HIS A 104 18.25 -12.07 4.46
C HIS A 104 18.71 -12.24 5.92
N SER A 105 17.79 -12.75 6.74
CA SER A 105 18.03 -13.02 8.16
C SER A 105 17.37 -14.32 8.58
N ASN A 106 18.00 -15.05 9.48
CA ASN A 106 17.40 -16.25 10.11
C ASN A 106 16.50 -15.90 11.32
N ASN A 107 16.64 -14.71 11.89
CA ASN A 107 15.96 -14.30 13.12
C ASN A 107 15.36 -12.88 13.06
N GLY A 108 15.52 -12.15 11.94
CA GLY A 108 15.06 -10.77 11.76
C GLY A 108 15.91 -9.70 12.44
N SER A 109 16.85 -10.07 13.32
CA SER A 109 17.71 -9.10 14.05
C SER A 109 19.12 -8.97 13.47
N HIS A 110 19.65 -10.04 12.89
CA HIS A 110 20.96 -10.05 12.25
C HIS A 110 20.79 -10.31 10.75
N TRP A 111 21.27 -9.38 9.93
CA TRP A 111 21.07 -9.38 8.49
C TRP A 111 22.37 -9.69 7.75
N SER A 112 22.28 -10.43 6.66
CA SER A 112 23.43 -10.67 5.77
C SER A 112 23.91 -9.34 5.15
N GLN A 113 25.14 -9.31 4.69
CA GLN A 113 25.61 -8.19 3.86
C GLN A 113 24.72 -8.05 2.63
N PRO A 114 24.35 -6.82 2.24
CA PRO A 114 23.52 -6.58 1.07
C PRO A 114 24.18 -7.11 -0.20
N GLN A 115 23.37 -7.73 -1.04
CA GLN A 115 23.78 -8.18 -2.38
C GLN A 115 22.91 -7.48 -3.43
N THR A 116 23.46 -7.34 -4.64
CA THR A 116 22.69 -6.82 -5.78
C THR A 116 21.74 -7.91 -6.28
N LEU A 117 20.44 -7.67 -6.17
CA LEU A 117 19.41 -8.52 -6.73
C LEU A 117 19.21 -8.23 -8.22
N VAL A 118 19.13 -6.94 -8.56
CA VAL A 118 19.01 -6.46 -9.95
C VAL A 118 19.94 -5.26 -10.14
N ALA A 119 20.84 -5.35 -11.10
CA ALA A 119 21.74 -4.26 -11.46
C ALA A 119 20.97 -3.11 -12.16
N ALA A 120 21.55 -1.91 -12.12
CA ALA A 120 21.06 -0.78 -12.91
C ALA A 120 21.07 -1.11 -14.40
N ARG A 121 20.15 -0.53 -15.17
CA ARG A 121 20.02 -0.69 -16.62
C ARG A 121 20.27 0.63 -17.33
N ALA A 122 20.88 0.55 -18.51
CA ALA A 122 21.19 1.75 -19.30
C ALA A 122 19.95 2.38 -19.94
N ASP A 123 18.92 1.58 -20.21
CA ASP A 123 17.70 1.95 -20.96
C ASP A 123 16.48 2.20 -20.06
N ALA A 124 16.58 1.87 -18.77
CA ALA A 124 15.45 1.96 -17.84
C ALA A 124 15.92 2.12 -16.40
N LEU A 125 15.12 2.83 -15.61
CA LEU A 125 15.17 2.76 -14.16
C LEU A 125 14.56 1.43 -13.69
N VAL A 126 15.17 0.76 -12.70
CA VAL A 126 14.60 -0.43 -12.05
C VAL A 126 14.24 -0.14 -10.60
N THR A 127 13.06 -0.59 -10.17
CA THR A 127 12.64 -0.52 -8.78
C THR A 127 12.03 -1.86 -8.34
N ASN A 128 12.05 -2.13 -7.04
CA ASN A 128 11.53 -3.39 -6.52
C ASN A 128 10.00 -3.44 -6.53
N GLY A 129 9.45 -4.52 -7.08
CA GLY A 129 8.01 -4.81 -7.17
C GLY A 129 7.48 -5.71 -6.06
N GLY A 130 8.32 -6.08 -5.08
CA GLY A 130 7.95 -6.97 -3.98
C GLY A 130 8.26 -8.44 -4.23
N TRP A 131 7.69 -9.30 -3.37
CA TRP A 131 7.97 -10.72 -3.33
C TRP A 131 6.69 -11.55 -3.42
N TRP A 132 6.86 -12.78 -3.87
CA TRP A 132 5.88 -13.85 -3.72
C TRP A 132 6.58 -15.20 -3.60
N SER A 133 5.87 -16.22 -3.09
CA SER A 133 6.33 -17.60 -3.12
C SER A 133 5.16 -18.57 -3.11
N ASP A 134 5.31 -19.67 -3.85
CA ASP A 134 4.45 -20.84 -3.77
C ASP A 134 4.90 -21.85 -2.67
N GLY A 135 5.90 -21.46 -1.87
CA GLY A 135 6.55 -22.30 -0.85
C GLY A 135 7.84 -22.97 -1.34
N GLU A 136 7.96 -23.27 -2.62
CA GLU A 136 9.13 -23.92 -3.23
C GLU A 136 10.05 -22.91 -3.95
N THR A 137 9.45 -21.92 -4.55
CA THR A 137 10.13 -20.90 -5.37
C THR A 137 9.88 -19.52 -4.79
N LEU A 138 10.93 -18.76 -4.55
CA LEU A 138 10.87 -17.34 -4.23
C LEU A 138 10.87 -16.53 -5.53
N ILE A 139 9.90 -15.66 -5.68
CA ILE A 139 9.72 -14.76 -6.82
C ILE A 139 10.03 -13.32 -6.37
N ALA A 140 10.90 -12.63 -7.07
CA ALA A 140 11.13 -11.20 -6.92
C ALA A 140 10.58 -10.47 -8.14
N TYR A 141 9.62 -9.57 -7.93
CA TYR A 141 9.10 -8.72 -8.99
C TYR A 141 9.97 -7.47 -9.15
N ILE A 142 10.13 -7.05 -10.40
CA ILE A 142 10.96 -5.92 -10.82
C ILE A 142 10.09 -4.98 -11.62
N ASN A 143 9.96 -3.74 -11.18
CA ASN A 143 9.35 -2.69 -11.96
C ASN A 143 10.42 -2.05 -12.85
N VAL A 144 10.17 -2.05 -14.15
CA VAL A 144 11.06 -1.48 -15.18
C VAL A 144 10.39 -0.23 -15.74
N TRP A 145 11.09 0.90 -15.66
CA TRP A 145 10.63 2.21 -16.09
C TRP A 145 11.48 2.71 -17.25
N PRO A 146 11.08 2.45 -18.50
CA PRO A 146 11.85 2.86 -19.68
C PRO A 146 12.10 4.36 -19.71
N HIS A 147 13.32 4.76 -20.04
CA HIS A 147 13.65 6.18 -20.18
C HIS A 147 12.83 6.81 -21.32
N GLY A 148 12.33 8.03 -21.12
CA GLY A 148 11.59 8.77 -22.13
C GLY A 148 10.14 8.34 -22.36
N MET A 149 9.62 7.33 -21.65
CA MET A 149 8.21 6.93 -21.75
C MET A 149 7.29 8.06 -21.29
N GLN A 150 6.33 8.43 -22.15
CA GLN A 150 5.33 9.47 -21.86
C GLN A 150 3.90 8.95 -22.15
N PRO A 151 2.95 9.11 -21.22
CA PRO A 151 3.16 9.53 -19.83
C PRO A 151 4.07 8.56 -19.07
N LYS A 152 4.75 9.03 -18.00
CA LYS A 152 5.65 8.19 -17.18
C LYS A 152 4.92 6.91 -16.73
N GLY A 153 5.58 5.79 -16.92
CA GLY A 153 5.08 4.49 -16.54
C GLY A 153 6.10 3.39 -16.84
N GLY A 154 5.69 2.15 -16.76
CA GLY A 154 6.60 1.02 -16.94
C GLY A 154 5.87 -0.30 -17.06
N TYR A 155 6.62 -1.36 -16.86
CA TYR A 155 6.13 -2.73 -16.88
C TYR A 155 6.79 -3.57 -15.80
N VAL A 156 6.22 -4.75 -15.55
CA VAL A 156 6.70 -5.68 -14.54
C VAL A 156 7.40 -6.88 -15.16
N GLU A 157 8.57 -7.21 -14.59
CA GLU A 157 9.30 -8.47 -14.79
C GLU A 157 9.38 -9.23 -13.46
N TYR A 158 9.86 -10.47 -13.52
CA TYR A 158 10.21 -11.25 -12.35
C TYR A 158 11.47 -12.07 -12.57
N ILE A 159 12.12 -12.41 -11.47
CA ILE A 159 13.19 -13.41 -11.38
C ILE A 159 12.80 -14.42 -10.30
N THR A 160 13.30 -15.63 -10.41
CA THR A 160 12.97 -16.73 -9.48
C THR A 160 14.21 -17.34 -8.86
N SER A 161 14.06 -17.84 -7.62
CA SER A 161 15.09 -18.60 -6.92
C SER A 161 14.46 -19.74 -6.10
N ARG A 162 15.14 -20.88 -6.03
CA ARG A 162 14.75 -21.98 -5.13
C ARG A 162 15.47 -21.96 -3.79
N ASP A 163 16.56 -21.22 -3.68
CA ASP A 163 17.42 -21.18 -2.49
C ASP A 163 17.63 -19.77 -1.93
N GLY A 164 17.12 -18.73 -2.63
CA GLY A 164 17.28 -17.33 -2.27
C GLY A 164 18.65 -16.74 -2.61
N ASN A 165 19.53 -17.50 -3.30
CA ASN A 165 20.88 -17.06 -3.67
C ASN A 165 21.12 -17.08 -5.18
N HIS A 166 20.61 -18.08 -5.89
CA HIS A 166 20.75 -18.22 -7.34
C HIS A 166 19.45 -17.81 -8.02
N TRP A 167 19.54 -16.85 -8.94
CA TRP A 167 18.39 -16.21 -9.57
C TRP A 167 18.35 -16.49 -11.07
N SER A 168 17.14 -16.69 -11.59
CA SER A 168 16.89 -16.83 -13.02
C SER A 168 17.15 -15.52 -13.79
N ALA A 169 17.22 -15.60 -15.12
CA ALA A 169 17.09 -14.43 -15.96
C ALA A 169 15.71 -13.79 -15.80
N PRO A 170 15.56 -12.45 -15.98
CA PRO A 170 14.28 -11.76 -15.93
C PRO A 170 13.31 -12.25 -17.01
N GLN A 171 12.03 -12.34 -16.65
CA GLN A 171 10.92 -12.69 -17.53
C GLN A 171 9.74 -11.76 -17.31
N ARG A 172 8.87 -11.58 -18.31
CA ARG A 172 7.66 -10.77 -18.21
C ARG A 172 6.57 -11.52 -17.44
N VAL A 173 5.87 -10.81 -16.58
CA VAL A 173 4.62 -11.28 -15.97
C VAL A 173 3.52 -11.30 -17.04
N ILE A 174 2.69 -12.36 -17.06
CA ILE A 174 1.72 -12.62 -18.13
C ILE A 174 0.29 -12.45 -17.62
N ASP A 175 -0.54 -11.77 -18.38
CA ASP A 175 -1.97 -11.60 -18.10
C ASP A 175 -2.82 -12.84 -18.47
N HIS A 176 -4.12 -12.74 -18.24
CA HIS A 176 -5.09 -13.81 -18.53
C HIS A 176 -5.30 -14.05 -20.04
N ASN A 177 -4.85 -13.15 -20.92
CA ASN A 177 -4.90 -13.30 -22.37
C ASN A 177 -3.58 -13.86 -22.95
N GLY A 178 -2.61 -14.21 -22.09
CA GLY A 178 -1.28 -14.65 -22.52
C GLY A 178 -0.37 -13.52 -22.99
N GLN A 179 -0.72 -12.25 -22.69
CA GLN A 179 0.07 -11.10 -23.04
C GLN A 179 0.90 -10.64 -21.85
N ALA A 180 2.03 -9.96 -22.10
CA ALA A 180 2.79 -9.36 -21.03
C ALA A 180 1.98 -8.24 -20.34
N VAL A 181 1.94 -8.27 -19.01
CA VAL A 181 1.29 -7.23 -18.21
C VAL A 181 1.93 -5.86 -18.49
N ASN A 182 1.11 -4.89 -18.82
CA ASN A 182 1.52 -3.53 -19.16
C ASN A 182 1.25 -2.57 -18.00
N GLY A 183 2.19 -2.45 -17.08
CA GLY A 183 2.10 -1.67 -15.86
C GLY A 183 3.09 -2.12 -14.80
N VAL A 184 3.25 -1.33 -13.75
CA VAL A 184 4.16 -1.62 -12.63
C VAL A 184 3.38 -2.20 -11.45
N ILE A 185 3.91 -3.28 -10.87
CA ILE A 185 3.25 -4.02 -9.79
C ILE A 185 3.49 -3.36 -8.43
N GLU A 186 2.46 -3.37 -7.59
CA GLU A 186 2.59 -2.93 -6.21
C GLU A 186 3.17 -4.02 -5.30
N GLN A 187 3.87 -3.58 -4.27
CA GLN A 187 4.68 -4.41 -3.38
C GLN A 187 3.87 -5.17 -2.32
N ASP A 188 2.59 -5.47 -2.58
CA ASP A 188 1.68 -5.97 -1.55
C ASP A 188 0.84 -7.14 -2.02
N LEU A 189 1.54 -8.16 -2.54
CA LEU A 189 0.92 -9.41 -2.95
C LEU A 189 0.54 -10.21 -1.71
N LYS A 190 -0.73 -10.60 -1.62
CA LYS A 190 -1.24 -11.48 -0.55
C LYS A 190 -2.30 -12.42 -1.12
N GLN A 191 -2.50 -13.52 -0.41
CA GLN A 191 -3.48 -14.53 -0.79
C GLN A 191 -4.81 -14.31 -0.08
N LEU A 192 -5.90 -14.39 -0.82
CA LEU A 192 -7.25 -14.47 -0.30
C LEU A 192 -7.53 -15.86 0.28
N PRO A 193 -8.54 -16.03 1.16
CA PRO A 193 -8.90 -17.33 1.73
C PRO A 193 -9.21 -18.44 0.70
N ASN A 194 -9.65 -18.07 -0.50
CA ASN A 194 -9.93 -19.00 -1.60
C ASN A 194 -8.69 -19.41 -2.40
N GLY A 195 -7.49 -18.93 -2.02
CA GLY A 195 -6.23 -19.25 -2.69
C GLY A 195 -5.83 -18.28 -3.80
N ARG A 196 -6.68 -17.32 -4.17
CA ARG A 196 -6.39 -16.27 -5.16
C ARG A 196 -5.33 -15.30 -4.65
N ILE A 197 -4.39 -14.93 -5.47
CA ILE A 197 -3.41 -13.86 -5.17
C ILE A 197 -4.02 -12.54 -5.61
N LEU A 198 -3.98 -11.54 -4.74
CA LEU A 198 -4.48 -10.18 -4.97
C LEU A 198 -3.36 -9.17 -4.76
N THR A 199 -3.28 -8.20 -5.65
CA THR A 199 -2.43 -7.01 -5.55
C THR A 199 -3.05 -5.87 -6.36
N ALA A 200 -2.28 -4.83 -6.66
CA ALA A 200 -2.63 -3.84 -7.67
C ALA A 200 -1.47 -3.61 -8.64
N ILE A 201 -1.81 -3.15 -9.82
CA ILE A 201 -0.88 -2.78 -10.88
C ILE A 201 -1.26 -1.37 -11.33
N HIS A 202 -0.27 -0.48 -11.42
CA HIS A 202 -0.45 0.82 -12.06
C HIS A 202 -0.30 0.63 -13.56
N GLN A 203 -1.44 0.55 -14.25
CA GLN A 203 -1.53 0.24 -15.68
C GLN A 203 -1.14 1.42 -16.55
N GLN A 204 -0.65 1.07 -17.75
CA GLN A 204 -0.40 1.96 -18.85
C GLN A 204 -1.69 2.29 -19.62
N PRO A 205 -1.76 3.48 -20.29
CA PRO A 205 -0.74 4.55 -20.27
C PRO A 205 -0.74 5.33 -18.96
N GLY A 206 0.45 5.64 -18.46
CA GLY A 206 0.63 6.37 -17.21
C GLY A 206 0.65 5.48 -15.98
N LEU A 207 0.01 5.91 -14.89
CA LEU A 207 -0.04 5.24 -13.59
C LEU A 207 -1.50 5.14 -13.11
N ILE A 208 -2.26 4.23 -13.69
CA ILE A 208 -3.67 4.02 -13.35
C ILE A 208 -3.78 2.84 -12.37
N ALA A 209 -4.01 3.14 -11.10
CA ALA A 209 -4.13 2.11 -10.08
C ALA A 209 -5.33 1.20 -10.36
N THR A 210 -5.04 -0.07 -10.58
CA THR A 210 -6.04 -1.09 -10.87
C THR A 210 -5.78 -2.30 -9.97
N PRO A 211 -6.77 -2.79 -9.21
CA PRO A 211 -6.67 -4.06 -8.54
C PRO A 211 -6.43 -5.19 -9.55
N PHE A 212 -5.57 -6.14 -9.24
CA PHE A 212 -5.28 -7.31 -10.07
C PHE A 212 -5.31 -8.57 -9.24
N TYR A 213 -5.79 -9.66 -9.82
CA TYR A 213 -5.78 -10.96 -9.19
C TYR A 213 -5.33 -12.05 -10.15
N THR A 214 -4.81 -13.15 -9.59
CA THR A 214 -4.53 -14.37 -10.34
C THR A 214 -4.83 -15.60 -9.49
N ASP A 215 -5.23 -16.69 -10.14
CA ASP A 215 -5.39 -18.01 -9.54
C ASP A 215 -4.15 -18.91 -9.80
N ASP A 216 -3.13 -18.40 -10.52
CA ASP A 216 -1.82 -19.04 -10.62
C ASP A 216 -1.08 -18.93 -9.29
N LYS A 217 -0.84 -20.06 -8.62
CA LYS A 217 -0.17 -20.11 -7.29
C LYS A 217 1.23 -19.50 -7.29
N LYS A 218 1.90 -19.47 -8.44
CA LYS A 218 3.20 -18.83 -8.60
C LYS A 218 3.12 -17.32 -8.81
N GLY A 219 1.93 -16.79 -9.17
CA GLY A 219 1.77 -15.36 -9.44
C GLY A 219 2.51 -14.87 -10.68
N LEU A 220 2.86 -15.77 -11.62
CA LEU A 220 3.64 -15.43 -12.82
C LEU A 220 2.78 -15.18 -14.05
N SER A 221 1.55 -15.71 -14.04
CA SER A 221 0.64 -15.70 -15.20
C SER A 221 -0.81 -15.54 -14.78
N GLY A 222 -1.71 -15.41 -15.79
CA GLY A 222 -3.15 -15.36 -15.55
C GLY A 222 -3.64 -14.12 -14.81
N TRP A 223 -2.85 -13.08 -14.73
CA TRP A 223 -3.22 -11.86 -14.05
C TRP A 223 -4.39 -11.16 -14.72
N THR A 224 -5.47 -10.97 -14.00
CA THR A 224 -6.74 -10.40 -14.47
C THR A 224 -7.00 -9.08 -13.75
N PRO A 225 -7.30 -7.99 -14.47
CA PRO A 225 -7.69 -6.75 -13.84
C PRO A 225 -9.07 -6.87 -13.17
N GLY A 226 -9.18 -6.38 -11.95
CA GLY A 226 -10.46 -6.11 -11.32
C GLY A 226 -11.06 -4.81 -11.85
N VAL A 227 -12.37 -4.71 -11.80
CA VAL A 227 -13.10 -3.49 -12.24
C VAL A 227 -13.21 -2.52 -11.08
N MET A 228 -12.54 -1.36 -11.18
CA MET A 228 -12.61 -0.26 -10.22
C MET A 228 -12.69 1.06 -10.99
N GLU A 229 -13.68 1.88 -10.67
CA GLU A 229 -13.74 3.26 -11.18
C GLU A 229 -12.83 4.14 -10.32
N ASN A 230 -11.80 4.73 -10.95
CA ASN A 230 -10.89 5.65 -10.28
C ASN A 230 -11.52 7.04 -10.07
N LEU A 231 -11.15 7.68 -8.96
CA LEU A 231 -11.55 9.07 -8.71
C LEU A 231 -10.90 10.01 -9.73
N PRO A 232 -11.59 11.10 -10.12
CA PRO A 232 -11.03 12.08 -11.05
C PRO A 232 -9.72 12.67 -10.55
N HIS A 233 -8.70 12.74 -11.42
CA HIS A 233 -7.40 13.33 -11.16
C HIS A 233 -6.76 13.86 -12.45
N GLN A 234 -5.43 13.95 -12.49
CA GLN A 234 -4.67 14.40 -13.65
C GLN A 234 -4.65 13.33 -14.76
N PRO A 235 -4.61 13.72 -16.04
CA PRO A 235 -4.46 12.76 -17.12
C PRO A 235 -3.25 11.83 -16.93
N GLY A 236 -3.47 10.52 -17.10
CA GLY A 236 -2.44 9.50 -16.99
C GLY A 236 -1.96 9.16 -15.56
N ILE A 237 -2.55 9.75 -14.51
CA ILE A 237 -2.23 9.41 -13.12
C ILE A 237 -3.53 9.31 -12.35
N SER A 238 -3.83 8.14 -11.78
CA SER A 238 -5.00 8.01 -10.90
C SER A 238 -4.79 8.73 -9.57
N ARG A 239 -5.88 9.11 -8.94
CA ARG A 239 -5.82 9.73 -7.61
C ARG A 239 -5.36 8.73 -6.55
N GLU A 240 -5.77 7.48 -6.71
CA GLU A 240 -5.37 6.34 -5.90
C GLU A 240 -3.97 5.88 -6.31
N LEU A 241 -3.00 5.91 -5.39
CA LEU A 241 -1.66 5.39 -5.63
C LEU A 241 -1.19 4.49 -4.49
N GLU A 242 -0.25 3.61 -4.83
CA GLU A 242 0.54 2.83 -3.87
C GLU A 242 -0.33 2.02 -2.88
N PRO A 243 -1.23 1.17 -3.37
CA PRO A 243 -2.18 0.45 -2.54
C PRO A 243 -1.53 -0.60 -1.62
N SER A 244 -2.25 -0.87 -0.54
CA SER A 244 -2.13 -2.02 0.33
C SER A 244 -3.52 -2.52 0.66
N TRP A 245 -3.69 -3.68 1.31
CA TRP A 245 -5.02 -4.18 1.60
C TRP A 245 -5.08 -5.11 2.83
N PHE A 246 -6.26 -5.21 3.40
CA PHE A 246 -6.61 -6.11 4.49
C PHE A 246 -7.98 -6.76 4.25
N LEU A 247 -8.34 -7.75 5.04
CA LEU A 247 -9.66 -8.40 5.02
C LEU A 247 -10.50 -7.92 6.20
N THR A 248 -11.79 -7.66 5.96
CA THR A 248 -12.78 -7.48 7.02
C THR A 248 -13.10 -8.82 7.70
N ALA A 249 -13.84 -8.81 8.80
CA ALA A 249 -14.35 -10.03 9.45
C ALA A 249 -15.19 -10.89 8.49
N ALA A 250 -15.91 -10.27 7.56
CA ALA A 250 -16.65 -10.94 6.48
C ALA A 250 -15.75 -11.49 5.36
N LYS A 251 -14.41 -11.36 5.48
CA LYS A 251 -13.41 -11.77 4.50
C LYS A 251 -13.45 -10.99 3.17
N ASN A 252 -14.08 -9.85 3.16
CA ASN A 252 -14.05 -8.93 2.03
C ASN A 252 -12.72 -8.14 2.03
N PRO A 253 -11.97 -8.08 0.93
CA PRO A 253 -10.79 -7.25 0.84
C PRO A 253 -11.17 -5.77 0.80
N VAL A 254 -10.48 -4.98 1.61
CA VAL A 254 -10.48 -3.52 1.59
C VAL A 254 -9.10 -3.07 1.14
N MET A 255 -9.04 -2.41 -0.01
CA MET A 255 -7.81 -1.82 -0.54
C MET A 255 -7.72 -0.37 -0.10
N VAL A 256 -6.57 0.01 0.44
CA VAL A 256 -6.27 1.35 0.93
C VAL A 256 -5.23 2.00 0.04
N PHE A 257 -5.35 3.31 -0.22
CA PHE A 257 -4.49 4.02 -1.15
C PHE A 257 -4.00 5.33 -0.56
N ARG A 258 -2.81 5.73 -0.97
CA ARG A 258 -2.35 7.11 -0.83
C ARG A 258 -3.18 8.01 -1.74
N ASP A 259 -3.68 9.14 -1.22
CA ASP A 259 -4.37 10.15 -2.03
C ASP A 259 -3.38 11.08 -2.73
N GLN A 260 -3.24 10.95 -4.04
CA GLN A 260 -2.36 11.81 -4.84
C GLN A 260 -2.86 13.26 -4.91
N ALA A 261 -4.16 13.50 -4.73
CA ALA A 261 -4.73 14.85 -4.65
C ALA A 261 -4.44 15.58 -3.32
N SER A 262 -3.71 14.93 -2.39
CA SER A 262 -3.27 15.55 -1.13
C SER A 262 -4.41 15.92 -0.17
N SER A 263 -5.44 15.09 -0.05
CA SER A 263 -6.42 15.25 1.04
C SER A 263 -5.83 14.97 2.42
N PHE A 264 -4.66 14.33 2.48
CA PHE A 264 -4.05 13.81 3.71
C PHE A 264 -4.96 12.86 4.48
N ARG A 265 -5.77 12.11 3.73
CA ARG A 265 -6.62 11.03 4.21
C ARG A 265 -6.33 9.78 3.39
N VAL A 266 -6.47 8.64 4.03
CA VAL A 266 -6.42 7.35 3.34
C VAL A 266 -7.66 7.23 2.46
N LEU A 267 -7.48 6.88 1.18
CA LEU A 267 -8.57 6.44 0.33
C LEU A 267 -8.78 4.95 0.50
N ALA A 268 -10.01 4.47 0.38
CA ALA A 268 -10.33 3.05 0.47
C ALA A 268 -11.42 2.63 -0.50
N SER A 269 -11.30 1.40 -1.00
CA SER A 269 -12.28 0.70 -1.83
C SER A 269 -12.45 -0.73 -1.32
N THR A 270 -13.61 -1.34 -1.52
CA THR A 270 -13.89 -2.72 -1.06
C THR A 270 -14.45 -3.56 -2.19
N SER A 271 -14.21 -4.87 -2.10
CA SER A 271 -14.75 -5.89 -3.01
C SER A 271 -15.48 -6.97 -2.22
N SER A 272 -16.63 -7.44 -2.70
CA SER A 272 -17.39 -8.55 -2.11
C SER A 272 -17.34 -9.84 -2.94
N ASP A 273 -16.58 -9.84 -4.05
CA ASP A 273 -16.52 -10.92 -5.03
C ASP A 273 -15.08 -11.45 -5.29
N ASN A 274 -14.24 -11.39 -4.24
CA ASN A 274 -12.84 -11.82 -4.27
C ASN A 274 -11.99 -11.03 -5.28
N GLY A 275 -12.16 -9.70 -5.31
CA GLY A 275 -11.32 -8.78 -6.06
C GLY A 275 -11.69 -8.59 -7.52
N LYS A 276 -12.86 -9.10 -7.98
CA LYS A 276 -13.30 -8.93 -9.36
C LYS A 276 -13.88 -7.54 -9.61
N THR A 277 -14.75 -7.08 -8.71
CA THR A 277 -15.33 -5.72 -8.77
C THR A 277 -15.09 -4.98 -7.45
N TRP A 278 -14.95 -3.68 -7.53
CA TRP A 278 -14.58 -2.81 -6.43
C TRP A 278 -15.52 -1.60 -6.36
N SER A 279 -15.81 -1.14 -5.16
CA SER A 279 -16.51 0.13 -4.97
C SER A 279 -15.68 1.30 -5.50
N ILE A 280 -16.32 2.42 -5.82
CA ILE A 280 -15.60 3.68 -6.05
C ILE A 280 -14.81 4.02 -4.78
N PRO A 281 -13.49 4.33 -4.89
CA PRO A 281 -12.69 4.71 -3.73
C PRO A 281 -13.26 5.93 -3.01
N MET A 282 -13.20 5.92 -1.68
CA MET A 282 -13.70 7.02 -0.84
C MET A 282 -12.63 7.45 0.16
N ALA A 283 -12.60 8.74 0.48
CA ALA A 283 -11.78 9.24 1.57
C ALA A 283 -12.34 8.77 2.93
N THR A 284 -11.50 8.12 3.71
CA THR A 284 -11.81 7.75 5.10
C THR A 284 -11.49 8.93 6.04
N ASN A 285 -11.82 8.78 7.33
CA ASN A 285 -11.37 9.73 8.35
C ASN A 285 -9.95 9.42 8.89
N MET A 286 -9.26 8.36 8.40
CA MET A 286 -7.87 8.04 8.76
C MET A 286 -6.93 9.10 8.20
N PRO A 287 -6.17 9.82 9.06
CA PRO A 287 -5.16 10.76 8.60
C PRO A 287 -4.00 10.04 7.89
N ASP A 288 -3.36 10.72 6.95
CA ASP A 288 -2.20 10.21 6.22
C ASP A 288 -1.16 11.28 5.95
N SER A 289 0.05 10.87 5.57
CA SER A 289 1.16 11.76 5.20
C SER A 289 1.36 11.88 3.69
N ARG A 290 0.42 11.42 2.88
CA ARG A 290 0.58 11.28 1.43
C ARG A 290 1.79 10.40 1.11
N ALA A 291 1.90 9.26 1.80
CA ALA A 291 2.94 8.27 1.61
C ALA A 291 2.33 6.87 1.43
N LYS A 292 3.12 5.94 0.88
CA LYS A 292 2.76 4.52 0.86
C LYS A 292 2.54 4.03 2.28
N GLN A 293 1.53 3.21 2.46
CA GLN A 293 1.14 2.59 3.72
C GLN A 293 1.19 1.07 3.61
N SER A 294 1.08 0.36 4.73
CA SER A 294 0.95 -1.08 4.78
C SER A 294 -0.28 -1.48 5.57
N ALA A 295 -1.04 -2.42 5.05
CA ALA A 295 -2.22 -2.97 5.71
C ALA A 295 -2.15 -4.50 5.70
N GLY A 296 -2.89 -5.17 6.57
CA GLY A 296 -2.95 -6.62 6.61
C GLY A 296 -3.84 -7.13 7.73
N ASN A 297 -3.75 -8.43 7.99
CA ASN A 297 -4.45 -9.07 9.09
C ASN A 297 -3.47 -9.82 9.99
N LEU A 298 -3.74 -9.82 11.28
CA LEU A 298 -3.12 -10.71 12.25
C LEU A 298 -3.70 -12.13 12.10
N PRO A 299 -3.03 -13.16 12.62
CA PRO A 299 -3.53 -14.55 12.57
C PRO A 299 -4.90 -14.76 13.23
N ASP A 300 -5.25 -13.92 14.21
CA ASP A 300 -6.56 -13.93 14.88
C ASP A 300 -7.67 -13.23 14.08
N GLY A 301 -7.33 -12.68 12.91
CA GLY A 301 -8.26 -12.03 12.00
C GLY A 301 -8.35 -10.52 12.15
N ARG A 302 -7.84 -9.92 13.24
CA ARG A 302 -7.80 -8.45 13.39
C ARG A 302 -7.10 -7.82 12.19
N ALA A 303 -7.72 -6.77 11.63
CA ALA A 303 -7.10 -5.96 10.60
C ALA A 303 -6.12 -4.93 11.22
N PHE A 304 -5.07 -4.60 10.49
CA PHE A 304 -4.17 -3.52 10.88
C PHE A 304 -3.81 -2.62 9.70
N LEU A 305 -3.47 -1.37 10.03
CA LEU A 305 -2.93 -0.38 9.10
C LEU A 305 -1.70 0.29 9.73
N ILE A 306 -0.62 0.40 8.95
CA ILE A 306 0.64 1.02 9.36
C ILE A 306 0.89 2.21 8.43
N ASN A 307 0.92 3.41 8.99
CA ASN A 307 1.15 4.65 8.25
C ASN A 307 1.71 5.76 9.15
N ASN A 308 1.84 6.96 8.58
CA ASN A 308 2.16 8.18 9.32
C ASN A 308 0.90 9.06 9.36
N PRO A 309 0.07 8.98 10.40
CA PRO A 309 -1.23 9.67 10.44
C PRO A 309 -1.08 11.14 10.88
N SER A 310 -0.15 11.87 10.27
CA SER A 310 0.14 13.27 10.60
C SER A 310 -0.91 14.26 10.07
N GLY A 311 -1.70 13.89 9.06
CA GLY A 311 -2.60 14.81 8.38
C GLY A 311 -1.88 15.89 7.56
N THR A 312 -0.56 15.73 7.35
CA THR A 312 0.33 16.65 6.60
C THR A 312 1.36 15.85 5.81
N LYS A 313 2.31 16.50 5.13
CA LYS A 313 3.41 15.79 4.43
C LYS A 313 4.49 15.20 5.35
N THR A 314 4.36 15.38 6.68
CA THR A 314 5.34 14.89 7.66
C THR A 314 5.23 13.38 7.82
N ARG A 315 6.36 12.67 7.70
CA ARG A 315 6.42 11.19 7.81
C ARG A 315 6.81 10.73 9.20
N THR A 316 6.30 11.41 10.23
CA THR A 316 6.36 11.07 11.65
C THR A 316 5.02 11.40 12.31
N PRO A 317 4.67 10.67 13.39
CA PRO A 317 5.23 9.40 13.81
C PRO A 317 4.88 8.24 12.87
N LEU A 318 5.51 7.08 13.02
CA LEU A 318 5.07 5.82 12.42
C LEU A 318 4.21 5.06 13.43
N THR A 319 3.02 4.64 13.02
CA THR A 319 2.04 3.99 13.90
C THR A 319 1.51 2.69 13.32
N ILE A 320 0.96 1.83 14.17
CA ILE A 320 0.08 0.73 13.79
C ILE A 320 -1.29 0.96 14.42
N THR A 321 -2.33 0.87 13.63
CA THR A 321 -3.73 0.92 14.07
C THR A 321 -4.39 -0.43 13.84
N LEU A 322 -5.31 -0.81 14.70
CA LEU A 322 -5.95 -2.12 14.73
C LEU A 322 -7.47 -2.00 14.72
N SER A 323 -8.09 -2.96 14.07
CA SER A 323 -9.54 -3.15 14.05
C SER A 323 -9.88 -4.62 14.27
N ARG A 324 -10.90 -4.89 15.07
CA ARG A 324 -11.38 -6.25 15.30
C ARG A 324 -12.13 -6.80 14.08
N ASP A 325 -12.85 -5.96 13.38
CA ASP A 325 -13.74 -6.31 12.27
C ASP A 325 -13.30 -5.80 10.90
N GLY A 326 -12.32 -4.88 10.86
CA GLY A 326 -11.87 -4.20 9.65
C GLY A 326 -12.77 -3.01 9.24
N GLU A 327 -13.75 -2.63 10.07
CA GLU A 327 -14.65 -1.52 9.81
C GLU A 327 -14.41 -0.34 10.76
N LEU A 328 -14.16 -0.61 12.05
CA LEU A 328 -13.78 0.39 13.04
C LEU A 328 -12.37 0.13 13.56
N PHE A 329 -11.44 1.04 13.28
CA PHE A 329 -10.10 1.05 13.88
C PHE A 329 -10.14 1.89 15.16
N ASP A 330 -10.05 1.24 16.30
CA ASP A 330 -10.28 1.85 17.63
C ASP A 330 -9.09 1.69 18.59
N ARG A 331 -8.00 1.03 18.14
CA ARG A 331 -6.78 0.83 18.90
C ARG A 331 -5.56 1.21 18.07
N ALA A 332 -4.60 1.92 18.66
CA ALA A 332 -3.39 2.32 17.98
C ALA A 332 -2.17 2.27 18.92
N PHE A 333 -0.98 2.06 18.31
CA PHE A 333 0.29 2.09 19.01
C PHE A 333 1.32 2.89 18.22
N LEU A 334 2.23 3.50 18.96
CA LEU A 334 3.40 4.18 18.43
C LEU A 334 4.48 3.15 18.09
N LEU A 335 4.93 3.13 16.84
CA LEU A 335 6.09 2.33 16.44
C LEU A 335 7.38 3.15 16.54
N ARG A 336 7.40 4.34 15.92
CA ARG A 336 8.55 5.25 15.95
C ARG A 336 8.07 6.69 16.13
N SER A 337 8.73 7.40 17.03
CA SER A 337 8.48 8.83 17.26
C SER A 337 9.45 9.71 16.49
N GLU A 338 9.12 11.00 16.33
CA GLU A 338 10.03 11.98 15.76
C GLU A 338 11.31 12.13 16.58
N LYS A 339 11.23 12.01 17.91
CA LYS A 339 12.39 12.11 18.82
C LYS A 339 13.46 11.03 18.59
N GLU A 340 13.08 9.90 17.97
CA GLU A 340 13.99 8.81 17.64
C GLU A 340 14.59 8.93 16.25
N LEU A 341 14.16 9.93 15.48
CA LEU A 341 14.61 10.13 14.12
C LEU A 341 16.02 10.77 14.11
N PRO A 342 17.02 10.09 13.51
CA PRO A 342 18.32 10.72 13.32
C PRO A 342 18.23 11.88 12.31
N PRO A 343 19.16 12.84 12.35
CA PRO A 343 19.24 13.85 11.33
C PRO A 343 19.51 13.22 9.95
N MET A 344 18.94 13.81 8.89
CA MET A 344 19.30 13.45 7.52
C MET A 344 20.75 13.83 7.27
N LEU A 345 21.57 12.89 6.79
CA LEU A 345 23.00 13.09 6.56
C LEU A 345 23.35 13.46 5.11
N TYR A 346 22.51 13.00 4.16
CA TYR A 346 22.79 13.15 2.74
C TYR A 346 21.59 13.77 2.03
N GLU A 347 21.72 14.99 1.60
CA GLU A 347 20.70 15.64 0.77
C GLU A 347 20.62 15.00 -0.60
N GLY A 348 19.42 14.99 -1.19
CA GLY A 348 19.19 14.42 -2.52
C GLY A 348 17.80 14.73 -3.05
N LYS A 349 17.62 14.53 -4.35
CA LYS A 349 16.35 14.75 -5.04
C LYS A 349 15.27 13.83 -4.47
N TYR A 350 14.11 14.38 -4.13
CA TYR A 350 12.94 13.69 -3.59
C TYR A 350 13.15 12.96 -2.25
N LYS A 351 14.24 13.17 -1.56
CA LYS A 351 14.40 12.69 -0.20
C LYS A 351 13.40 13.34 0.75
N ARG A 352 13.03 12.61 1.80
CA ARG A 352 12.05 13.04 2.80
C ARG A 352 12.53 12.61 4.19
N ILE A 353 12.50 13.56 5.13
CA ILE A 353 12.71 13.29 6.55
C ILE A 353 11.55 12.44 7.07
N GLY A 354 11.87 11.46 7.92
CA GLY A 354 10.90 10.59 8.57
C GLY A 354 10.98 9.13 8.17
N TYR A 355 9.96 8.35 8.57
CA TYR A 355 9.84 6.91 8.34
C TYR A 355 8.96 6.68 7.11
N SER A 356 9.60 6.29 6.01
CA SER A 356 8.95 6.27 4.69
C SER A 356 8.62 4.87 4.23
N TYR A 357 7.42 4.70 3.65
CA TYR A 357 6.98 3.51 2.92
C TYR A 357 7.07 2.23 3.75
N PRO A 358 6.35 2.16 4.89
CA PRO A 358 6.29 0.93 5.66
C PRO A 358 5.73 -0.21 4.82
N LYS A 359 6.32 -1.41 4.99
CA LYS A 359 5.78 -2.68 4.52
C LYS A 359 5.87 -3.70 5.64
N SER A 360 4.85 -4.54 5.77
CA SER A 360 4.74 -5.44 6.89
C SER A 360 4.43 -6.87 6.48
N ILE A 361 4.86 -7.79 7.33
CA ILE A 361 4.57 -9.22 7.23
C ILE A 361 4.42 -9.80 8.63
N VAL A 362 3.59 -10.82 8.77
CA VAL A 362 3.56 -11.64 9.98
C VAL A 362 4.51 -12.82 9.82
N TRP A 363 5.45 -12.95 10.75
CA TRP A 363 6.41 -14.05 10.76
C TRP A 363 6.84 -14.37 12.19
N ASN A 364 6.89 -15.66 12.55
CA ASN A 364 7.30 -16.14 13.87
C ASN A 364 6.57 -15.44 15.03
N ASN A 365 5.25 -15.37 14.96
CA ASN A 365 4.37 -14.72 15.96
C ASN A 365 4.66 -13.24 16.22
N GLN A 366 5.24 -12.56 15.23
CA GLN A 366 5.50 -11.12 15.28
C GLN A 366 5.01 -10.43 14.01
N VAL A 367 4.63 -9.17 14.14
CA VAL A 367 4.51 -8.25 13.01
C VAL A 367 5.87 -7.63 12.76
N TRP A 368 6.40 -7.82 11.57
CA TRP A 368 7.64 -7.21 11.10
C TRP A 368 7.33 -6.08 10.14
N VAL A 369 7.90 -4.91 10.37
CA VAL A 369 7.64 -3.69 9.58
C VAL A 369 8.97 -3.17 9.08
N SER A 370 9.19 -3.18 7.76
CA SER A 370 10.32 -2.50 7.11
C SER A 370 9.95 -1.09 6.70
N TYR A 371 10.90 -0.17 6.76
CA TYR A 371 10.75 1.23 6.30
C TYR A 371 12.11 1.84 6.01
N ALA A 372 12.10 2.95 5.27
CA ALA A 372 13.29 3.78 5.11
C ALA A 372 13.27 4.91 6.14
N VAL A 373 14.42 5.15 6.78
CA VAL A 373 14.66 6.30 7.66
C VAL A 373 15.32 7.40 6.81
N ASN A 374 14.65 8.55 6.68
CA ASN A 374 15.09 9.69 5.87
C ASN A 374 15.34 9.35 4.37
N LYS A 375 14.88 8.19 3.88
CA LYS A 375 15.28 7.58 2.59
C LYS A 375 16.81 7.37 2.48
N GLU A 376 17.44 7.11 3.60
CA GLU A 376 18.88 6.84 3.75
C GLU A 376 19.12 5.43 4.25
N ASP A 377 18.66 5.14 5.46
CA ASP A 377 18.82 3.84 6.10
C ASP A 377 17.61 2.94 5.86
N ILE A 378 17.81 1.64 5.91
CA ILE A 378 16.74 0.64 5.95
C ILE A 378 16.72 0.01 7.33
N GLU A 379 15.56 0.10 7.98
CA GLU A 379 15.31 -0.50 9.28
C GLU A 379 14.09 -1.40 9.26
N VAL A 380 14.02 -2.29 10.24
CA VAL A 380 12.84 -3.10 10.54
C VAL A 380 12.47 -2.97 12.01
N THR A 381 11.18 -2.99 12.27
CA THR A 381 10.60 -3.06 13.61
C THR A 381 9.89 -4.39 13.77
N SER A 382 10.11 -5.07 14.88
CA SER A 382 9.37 -6.29 15.26
C SER A 382 8.49 -6.04 16.48
N ILE A 383 7.26 -6.56 16.44
CA ILE A 383 6.25 -6.39 17.49
C ILE A 383 5.63 -7.76 17.75
N PRO A 384 5.72 -8.32 18.97
CA PRO A 384 4.98 -9.53 19.33
C PRO A 384 3.47 -9.31 19.15
N ILE A 385 2.77 -10.28 18.54
CA ILE A 385 1.33 -10.17 18.25
C ILE A 385 0.49 -10.04 19.52
N ASP A 386 0.92 -10.66 20.60
CA ASP A 386 0.28 -10.59 21.91
C ASP A 386 0.47 -9.24 22.62
N ALA A 387 1.38 -8.39 22.14
CA ALA A 387 1.53 -7.01 22.59
C ALA A 387 0.61 -6.00 21.85
N LEU A 388 -0.13 -6.46 20.84
CA LEU A 388 -1.06 -5.69 20.01
C LEU A 388 -2.56 -5.98 20.38
#